data_abd13c098b4bf8bc4a245b49e81e09de
#
_entry.id   abd13c098b4bf8bc4a245b49e81e09de
#
_cell.length_a   1.000
_cell.length_b   1.000
_cell.length_c   1.000
_cell.angle_alpha   90.00
_cell.angle_beta   90.00
_cell.angle_gamma   90.00
#
_symmetry.space_group_name_H-M   'P 1'
#
loop_
_entity.id
_entity.type
_entity.pdbx_description
1 polymer ?
#
loop_
_entity_poly.entity_id
_entity_poly.type
_entity_poly.pdbx_seq_one_letter_code
_entity_poly.pdbx_strand_id
1 'polypeptide(L)'
;MEDPIKRVKPDPTGNESDSEVAPESRILNEQILLLVFGYIKWDLRTLCATARVSRKLRAVAKRILWQALCNYRAPHMVAALSHGLPGSRIGGGWHALAKLMFFCCGCQPSPNLSVRVSLSGHFVKESRFSKTSGLSFLTKRCRGDLLYVSDPCEHPMGEGRDDLGVYRGVFRGFIRSKTRAYLIGRQVKLDERVRCPYCGARVWSMTTAKLVPKSAAKRLGTHQDGLEYFVCINGHLHGACWLVPLTSDEDALDDVEEDDEIDGVDYHHHDTCNGGS
;
A
#
# COMPACT_ATOMS: atom_id res chain seq x y z
N MET A 1 12.60 -19.81 -82.46
CA MET A 1 11.38 -19.92 -81.65
C MET A 1 11.67 -21.04 -80.69
N GLU A 2 12.21 -20.72 -79.52
CA GLU A 2 12.53 -21.71 -78.49
C GLU A 2 11.65 -21.44 -77.30
N ASP A 3 10.96 -22.51 -76.83
CA ASP A 3 10.07 -22.47 -75.66
C ASP A 3 10.89 -22.53 -74.38
N PRO A 4 10.51 -21.77 -73.33
CA PRO A 4 11.23 -21.78 -72.09
C PRO A 4 10.87 -22.95 -71.18
N ILE A 5 11.87 -23.68 -70.70
CA ILE A 5 11.83 -24.80 -69.80
C ILE A 5 11.22 -24.42 -68.46
N LYS A 6 10.13 -25.05 -68.09
CA LYS A 6 9.49 -24.96 -66.73
C LYS A 6 10.38 -25.65 -65.68
N ARG A 7 10.88 -24.85 -64.75
CA ARG A 7 11.62 -25.33 -63.56
C ARG A 7 10.61 -25.91 -62.55
N VAL A 8 10.67 -27.19 -62.31
CA VAL A 8 9.94 -27.90 -61.26
C VAL A 8 10.68 -27.60 -59.94
N LYS A 9 9.88 -27.08 -58.94
CA LYS A 9 10.37 -26.96 -57.55
C LYS A 9 10.24 -28.31 -56.85
N PRO A 10 11.26 -28.77 -56.09
CA PRO A 10 11.11 -29.93 -55.24
C PRO A 10 10.28 -29.60 -53.99
N ASP A 11 9.38 -30.49 -53.60
CA ASP A 11 8.63 -30.48 -52.36
C ASP A 11 9.58 -30.59 -51.16
N PRO A 12 9.39 -29.83 -50.11
CA PRO A 12 10.07 -30.06 -48.84
C PRO A 12 9.33 -31.14 -48.07
N THR A 13 9.84 -32.38 -48.17
CA THR A 13 9.49 -33.45 -47.24
C THR A 13 9.77 -33.03 -45.80
N GLY A 14 8.78 -33.30 -44.97
CA GLY A 14 8.75 -32.93 -43.56
C GLY A 14 9.96 -33.42 -42.77
N ASN A 15 10.43 -32.51 -41.94
CA ASN A 15 11.15 -32.85 -40.74
C ASN A 15 10.30 -32.32 -39.58
N GLU A 16 9.57 -33.19 -38.93
CA GLU A 16 9.11 -32.99 -37.56
C GLU A 16 10.37 -32.87 -36.71
N SER A 17 10.82 -31.65 -36.53
CA SER A 17 11.77 -31.35 -35.48
C SER A 17 11.00 -31.30 -34.17
N ASP A 18 11.05 -32.38 -33.40
CA ASP A 18 10.84 -32.37 -31.96
C ASP A 18 11.67 -31.19 -31.41
N SER A 19 11.00 -30.10 -31.13
CA SER A 19 11.62 -28.98 -30.41
C SER A 19 11.87 -29.46 -28.98
N GLU A 20 13.06 -29.96 -28.75
CA GLU A 20 13.60 -30.11 -27.38
C GLU A 20 13.50 -28.76 -26.69
N VAL A 21 12.46 -28.64 -25.87
CA VAL A 21 12.27 -27.49 -24.97
C VAL A 21 13.51 -27.46 -24.06
N ALA A 22 14.32 -26.45 -24.26
CA ALA A 22 15.59 -26.27 -23.56
C ALA A 22 15.44 -26.50 -22.05
N PRO A 23 16.38 -27.20 -21.37
CA PRO A 23 16.27 -27.57 -19.95
C PRO A 23 16.10 -26.39 -18.98
N GLU A 24 16.48 -25.20 -19.40
CA GLU A 24 16.23 -23.94 -18.63
C GLU A 24 14.76 -23.61 -18.41
N SER A 25 13.87 -24.08 -19.28
CA SER A 25 12.43 -23.87 -19.19
C SER A 25 11.80 -24.63 -18.02
N ARG A 26 12.36 -25.74 -17.58
CA ARG A 26 11.80 -26.61 -16.52
C ARG A 26 12.00 -26.04 -15.11
N ILE A 27 13.14 -25.42 -14.83
CA ILE A 27 13.45 -24.84 -13.50
C ILE A 27 12.60 -23.60 -13.22
N LEU A 28 12.12 -22.92 -14.27
CA LEU A 28 11.29 -21.73 -14.17
C LEU A 28 9.78 -22.04 -14.17
N ASN A 29 9.40 -23.30 -13.99
CA ASN A 29 8.00 -23.65 -13.84
C ASN A 29 7.45 -22.99 -12.58
N GLU A 30 6.42 -22.17 -12.75
CA GLU A 30 5.79 -21.38 -11.69
C GLU A 30 5.26 -22.27 -10.56
N GLN A 31 4.72 -23.42 -10.89
CA GLN A 31 4.19 -24.36 -9.91
C GLN A 31 5.32 -24.94 -9.03
N ILE A 32 6.48 -25.28 -9.62
CA ILE A 32 7.64 -25.74 -8.86
C ILE A 32 8.10 -24.65 -7.89
N LEU A 33 8.20 -23.40 -8.36
CA LEU A 33 8.58 -22.28 -7.49
C LEU A 33 7.59 -22.09 -6.36
N LEU A 34 6.28 -22.17 -6.62
CA LEU A 34 5.26 -22.08 -5.58
C LEU A 34 5.39 -23.18 -4.53
N LEU A 35 5.66 -24.42 -4.95
CA LEU A 35 5.91 -25.55 -4.03
C LEU A 35 7.18 -25.35 -3.21
N VAL A 36 8.28 -24.94 -3.83
CA VAL A 36 9.55 -24.67 -3.14
C VAL A 36 9.35 -23.56 -2.10
N PHE A 37 8.73 -22.44 -2.48
CA PHE A 37 8.46 -21.35 -1.54
C PHE A 37 7.47 -21.75 -0.44
N GLY A 38 6.48 -22.61 -0.73
CA GLY A 38 5.61 -23.21 0.27
C GLY A 38 6.38 -24.03 1.29
N TYR A 39 7.31 -24.87 0.83
CA TYR A 39 8.16 -25.71 1.69
C TYR A 39 9.07 -24.89 2.61
N ILE A 40 9.69 -23.81 2.13
CA ILE A 40 10.51 -22.89 2.94
C ILE A 40 9.67 -21.83 3.69
N LYS A 41 8.37 -22.08 3.85
CA LYS A 41 7.42 -21.22 4.60
C LYS A 41 7.45 -19.75 4.15
N TRP A 42 7.59 -19.54 2.85
CA TRP A 42 7.59 -18.20 2.23
C TRP A 42 8.64 -17.26 2.82
N ASP A 43 9.87 -17.74 3.00
CA ASP A 43 10.95 -16.89 3.50
C ASP A 43 11.17 -15.68 2.58
N LEU A 44 10.96 -14.50 3.16
CA LEU A 44 11.01 -13.22 2.44
C LEU A 44 12.40 -12.91 1.88
N ARG A 45 13.46 -13.26 2.63
CA ARG A 45 14.83 -13.00 2.20
C ARG A 45 15.18 -13.83 0.98
N THR A 46 14.82 -15.10 0.99
CA THR A 46 14.99 -16.00 -0.15
C THR A 46 14.21 -15.53 -1.36
N LEU A 47 12.96 -15.05 -1.18
CA LEU A 47 12.17 -14.51 -2.28
C LEU A 47 12.81 -13.26 -2.88
N CYS A 48 13.29 -12.34 -2.05
CA CYS A 48 14.01 -11.14 -2.50
C CYS A 48 15.31 -11.53 -3.24
N ALA A 49 16.08 -12.49 -2.73
CA ALA A 49 17.28 -13.00 -3.37
C ALA A 49 16.96 -13.60 -4.74
N THR A 50 15.96 -14.48 -4.82
CA THR A 50 15.49 -15.11 -6.07
C THR A 50 15.09 -14.05 -7.10
N ALA A 51 14.34 -13.01 -6.71
CA ALA A 51 13.94 -11.93 -7.60
C ALA A 51 15.12 -11.09 -8.13
N ARG A 52 16.31 -11.20 -7.52
CA ARG A 52 17.54 -10.49 -7.94
C ARG A 52 18.40 -11.30 -8.91
N VAL A 53 18.27 -12.63 -8.93
CA VAL A 53 19.13 -13.51 -9.74
C VAL A 53 18.97 -13.26 -11.23
N SER A 54 17.75 -13.12 -11.74
CA SER A 54 17.54 -12.87 -13.16
C SER A 54 16.29 -12.04 -13.46
N ARG A 55 16.23 -11.51 -14.69
CA ARG A 55 15.03 -10.78 -15.17
C ARG A 55 13.81 -11.70 -15.25
N LYS A 56 14.00 -12.97 -15.64
CA LYS A 56 12.93 -13.97 -15.73
C LYS A 56 12.36 -14.27 -14.34
N LEU A 57 13.19 -14.58 -13.35
CA LEU A 57 12.76 -14.83 -11.97
C LEU A 57 12.11 -13.61 -11.32
N ARG A 58 12.61 -12.41 -11.61
CA ARG A 58 11.98 -11.17 -11.18
C ARG A 58 10.56 -11.00 -11.76
N ALA A 59 10.36 -11.35 -13.03
CA ALA A 59 9.04 -11.31 -13.67
C ALA A 59 8.09 -12.32 -13.04
N VAL A 60 8.53 -13.55 -12.78
CA VAL A 60 7.75 -14.57 -12.05
C VAL A 60 7.41 -14.11 -10.64
N ALA A 61 8.40 -13.60 -9.90
CA ALA A 61 8.17 -13.08 -8.55
C ALA A 61 7.09 -11.99 -8.55
N LYS A 62 7.15 -11.04 -9.50
CA LYS A 62 6.16 -9.96 -9.63
C LYS A 62 4.76 -10.48 -9.99
N ARG A 63 4.66 -11.53 -10.80
CA ARG A 63 3.40 -12.04 -11.30
C ARG A 63 2.68 -12.91 -10.27
N ILE A 64 3.38 -13.83 -9.59
CA ILE A 64 2.75 -14.84 -8.74
C ILE A 64 3.31 -14.94 -7.32
N LEU A 65 4.65 -14.84 -7.11
CA LEU A 65 5.23 -15.17 -5.82
C LEU A 65 4.87 -14.13 -4.73
N TRP A 66 4.85 -12.85 -5.07
CA TRP A 66 4.42 -11.82 -4.11
C TRP A 66 2.96 -11.96 -3.71
N GLN A 67 2.10 -12.33 -4.65
CA GLN A 67 0.69 -12.61 -4.37
C GLN A 67 0.55 -13.81 -3.41
N ALA A 68 1.23 -14.90 -3.72
CA ALA A 68 1.20 -16.11 -2.91
C ALA A 68 1.74 -15.86 -1.48
N LEU A 69 2.84 -15.11 -1.34
CA LEU A 69 3.36 -14.67 -0.05
C LEU A 69 2.31 -13.86 0.74
N CYS A 70 1.67 -12.88 0.11
CA CYS A 70 0.65 -12.06 0.77
C CYS A 70 -0.54 -12.92 1.23
N ASN A 71 -1.01 -13.83 0.37
CA ASN A 71 -2.09 -14.76 0.70
C ASN A 71 -1.72 -15.69 1.86
N TYR A 72 -0.49 -16.19 1.89
CA TYR A 72 -0.01 -17.06 2.96
C TYR A 72 0.04 -16.34 4.31
N ARG A 73 0.50 -15.08 4.33
CA ARG A 73 0.72 -14.32 5.58
C ARG A 73 -0.51 -13.62 6.11
N ALA A 74 -1.40 -13.14 5.26
CA ALA A 74 -2.59 -12.37 5.66
C ALA A 74 -3.81 -12.70 4.79
N PRO A 75 -4.27 -13.97 4.76
CA PRO A 75 -5.33 -14.43 3.86
C PRO A 75 -6.63 -13.62 4.01
N HIS A 76 -7.06 -13.33 5.23
CA HIS A 76 -8.28 -12.57 5.48
C HIS A 76 -8.20 -11.12 4.98
N MET A 77 -7.07 -10.43 5.22
CA MET A 77 -6.87 -9.08 4.72
C MET A 77 -6.83 -9.06 3.18
N VAL A 78 -6.08 -9.99 2.60
CA VAL A 78 -5.96 -10.09 1.13
C VAL A 78 -7.29 -10.39 0.48
N ALA A 79 -8.07 -11.33 1.02
CA ALA A 79 -9.41 -11.62 0.54
C ALA A 79 -10.32 -10.38 0.60
N ALA A 80 -10.28 -9.62 1.69
CA ALA A 80 -11.04 -8.39 1.84
C ALA A 80 -10.61 -7.31 0.84
N LEU A 81 -9.30 -7.13 0.59
CA LEU A 81 -8.76 -6.16 -0.34
C LEU A 81 -9.08 -6.50 -1.80
N SER A 82 -9.09 -7.80 -2.14
CA SER A 82 -9.30 -8.32 -3.48
C SER A 82 -10.76 -8.63 -3.82
N HIS A 83 -11.72 -8.30 -2.94
CA HIS A 83 -13.14 -8.68 -3.07
C HIS A 83 -13.37 -10.18 -3.23
N GLY A 84 -12.44 -11.02 -2.79
CA GLY A 84 -12.51 -12.46 -2.96
C GLY A 84 -12.36 -12.96 -4.41
N LEU A 85 -12.12 -12.08 -5.38
CA LEU A 85 -12.00 -12.42 -6.79
C LEU A 85 -10.55 -12.76 -7.15
N PRO A 86 -10.30 -13.94 -7.73
CA PRO A 86 -8.98 -14.28 -8.27
C PRO A 86 -8.59 -13.25 -9.35
N GLY A 87 -7.35 -12.75 -9.30
CA GLY A 87 -6.84 -11.80 -10.29
C GLY A 87 -7.25 -10.34 -10.09
N SER A 88 -7.97 -9.99 -9.01
CA SER A 88 -8.29 -8.59 -8.73
C SER A 88 -7.01 -7.77 -8.51
N ARG A 89 -7.01 -6.55 -9.06
CA ARG A 89 -5.86 -5.64 -8.96
C ARG A 89 -5.90 -4.92 -7.61
N ILE A 90 -4.85 -5.12 -6.83
CA ILE A 90 -4.59 -4.32 -5.63
C ILE A 90 -3.85 -3.04 -6.06
N GLY A 91 -4.21 -1.90 -5.48
CA GLY A 91 -3.54 -0.63 -5.77
C GLY A 91 -2.03 -0.74 -5.56
N GLY A 92 -1.23 -0.30 -6.54
CA GLY A 92 0.23 -0.44 -6.52
C GLY A 92 0.77 -1.85 -6.78
N GLY A 93 -0.09 -2.88 -6.87
CA GLY A 93 0.27 -4.28 -7.16
C GLY A 93 0.76 -5.07 -5.95
N TRP A 94 0.90 -6.38 -6.14
CA TRP A 94 1.26 -7.34 -5.09
C TRP A 94 2.63 -7.08 -4.45
N HIS A 95 3.60 -6.62 -5.22
CA HIS A 95 4.93 -6.26 -4.70
C HIS A 95 4.85 -5.08 -3.72
N ALA A 96 4.04 -4.08 -4.02
CA ALA A 96 3.84 -2.92 -3.14
C ALA A 96 3.10 -3.33 -1.86
N LEU A 97 2.09 -4.20 -1.95
CA LEU A 97 1.41 -4.76 -0.79
C LEU A 97 2.37 -5.59 0.08
N ALA A 98 3.17 -6.47 -0.53
CA ALA A 98 4.18 -7.24 0.20
C ALA A 98 5.18 -6.31 0.91
N LYS A 99 5.67 -5.28 0.21
CA LYS A 99 6.56 -4.28 0.82
C LYS A 99 5.88 -3.57 1.99
N LEU A 100 4.62 -3.18 1.86
CA LEU A 100 3.84 -2.59 2.93
C LEU A 100 3.68 -3.54 4.13
N MET A 101 3.46 -4.82 3.89
CA MET A 101 3.27 -5.80 4.96
C MET A 101 4.55 -6.11 5.75
N PHE A 102 5.70 -6.19 5.06
CA PHE A 102 6.92 -6.77 5.61
C PHE A 102 8.09 -5.80 5.77
N PHE A 103 7.92 -4.54 5.38
CA PHE A 103 9.00 -3.58 5.42
C PHE A 103 8.57 -2.30 6.12
N CYS A 104 9.27 -1.97 7.20
CA CYS A 104 9.21 -0.65 7.80
C CYS A 104 10.17 0.26 7.01
N CYS A 105 9.64 1.34 6.44
CA CYS A 105 10.42 2.26 5.61
C CYS A 105 11.39 3.13 6.43
N GLY A 106 11.34 3.04 7.75
CA GLY A 106 12.01 4.00 8.60
C GLY A 106 11.32 5.37 8.58
N CYS A 107 11.95 6.35 9.19
CA CYS A 107 11.41 7.70 9.20
C CYS A 107 11.88 8.47 7.97
N GLN A 108 10.95 9.07 7.23
CA GLN A 108 11.25 10.11 6.27
C GLN A 108 11.04 11.49 6.94
N PRO A 109 11.90 12.48 6.67
CA PRO A 109 11.68 13.83 7.15
C PRO A 109 10.30 14.33 6.73
N SER A 110 9.53 14.79 7.68
CA SER A 110 8.21 15.34 7.48
C SER A 110 8.17 16.79 7.94
N PRO A 111 7.42 17.68 7.26
CA PRO A 111 7.33 19.07 7.68
C PRO A 111 6.83 19.27 9.10
N ASN A 112 5.93 18.42 9.57
CA ASN A 112 5.30 18.53 10.88
C ASN A 112 6.00 17.68 11.94
N LEU A 113 6.61 16.57 11.53
CA LEU A 113 7.45 15.73 12.41
C LEU A 113 8.91 15.91 12.01
N SER A 114 9.58 16.90 12.60
CA SER A 114 11.01 17.11 12.37
C SER A 114 11.81 16.04 13.09
N VAL A 115 12.14 14.96 12.38
CA VAL A 115 13.04 13.94 12.86
C VAL A 115 14.45 14.24 12.36
N ARG A 116 15.37 14.52 13.26
CA ARG A 116 16.76 14.85 12.91
C ARG A 116 17.60 13.64 12.49
N VAL A 117 17.12 12.45 12.79
CA VAL A 117 17.83 11.18 12.51
C VAL A 117 17.09 10.42 11.42
N SER A 118 17.80 10.11 10.35
CA SER A 118 17.28 9.20 9.32
C SER A 118 17.37 7.77 9.83
N LEU A 119 16.22 7.14 10.05
CA LEU A 119 16.14 5.73 10.43
C LEU A 119 16.17 4.86 9.18
N SER A 120 17.05 3.87 9.18
CA SER A 120 17.11 2.88 8.10
C SER A 120 15.88 1.99 8.10
N GLY A 121 15.30 1.73 6.91
CA GLY A 121 14.23 0.77 6.78
C GLY A 121 14.69 -0.65 7.09
N HIS A 122 13.80 -1.48 7.64
CA HIS A 122 14.09 -2.86 8.01
C HIS A 122 12.92 -3.80 7.75
N PHE A 123 13.19 -5.11 7.71
CA PHE A 123 12.13 -6.11 7.62
C PHE A 123 11.44 -6.29 8.97
N VAL A 124 10.12 -6.32 8.93
CA VAL A 124 9.26 -6.56 10.08
C VAL A 124 8.80 -8.02 10.02
N LYS A 125 9.14 -8.80 11.05
CA LYS A 125 8.78 -10.23 11.09
C LYS A 125 7.30 -10.45 11.31
N GLU A 126 6.70 -9.64 12.18
CA GLU A 126 5.30 -9.72 12.55
C GLU A 126 4.66 -8.33 12.42
N SER A 127 3.65 -8.24 11.58
CA SER A 127 2.82 -7.06 11.44
C SER A 127 1.38 -7.49 11.51
N ARG A 128 0.65 -6.94 12.47
CA ARG A 128 -0.79 -7.10 12.54
C ARG A 128 -1.46 -5.93 11.84
N PHE A 129 -2.39 -6.22 10.97
CA PHE A 129 -3.22 -5.22 10.29
C PHE A 129 -4.65 -5.37 10.75
N SER A 130 -5.24 -4.30 11.25
CA SER A 130 -6.59 -4.29 11.79
C SER A 130 -7.49 -3.36 10.98
N LYS A 131 -8.67 -3.85 10.61
CA LYS A 131 -9.74 -3.06 10.02
C LYS A 131 -10.30 -2.04 11.04
N THR A 132 -10.42 -2.44 12.29
CA THR A 132 -10.89 -1.58 13.38
C THR A 132 -9.95 -0.39 13.57
N SER A 133 -8.64 -0.65 13.56
CA SER A 133 -7.64 0.42 13.57
C SER A 133 -7.81 1.37 12.40
N GLY A 134 -8.11 0.84 11.20
CA GLY A 134 -8.38 1.67 10.02
C GLY A 134 -9.53 2.65 10.23
N LEU A 135 -10.59 2.25 10.93
CA LEU A 135 -11.71 3.15 11.23
C LEU A 135 -11.29 4.35 12.07
N SER A 136 -10.31 4.18 12.97
CA SER A 136 -9.77 5.28 13.80
C SER A 136 -9.00 6.32 13.00
N PHE A 137 -8.57 6.00 11.77
CA PHE A 137 -7.88 6.91 10.86
C PHE A 137 -8.81 7.62 9.86
N LEU A 138 -10.12 7.40 9.99
CA LEU A 138 -11.09 7.95 9.05
C LEU A 138 -12.05 8.90 9.77
N THR A 139 -12.19 10.11 9.24
CA THR A 139 -13.23 11.05 9.68
C THR A 139 -14.63 10.50 9.45
N LYS A 140 -15.65 11.04 10.10
CA LYS A 140 -17.05 10.60 9.97
C LYS A 140 -17.50 10.47 8.50
N ARG A 141 -17.07 11.40 7.64
CA ARG A 141 -17.38 11.40 6.19
C ARG A 141 -16.78 10.23 5.43
N CYS A 142 -15.63 9.75 5.89
CA CYS A 142 -14.85 8.68 5.21
C CYS A 142 -15.04 7.31 5.85
N ARG A 143 -15.77 7.16 6.94
CA ARG A 143 -15.93 5.90 7.71
C ARG A 143 -16.52 4.73 6.92
N GLY A 144 -17.11 4.97 5.75
CA GLY A 144 -17.57 3.91 4.86
C GLY A 144 -16.46 3.25 4.05
N ASP A 145 -15.26 3.82 4.05
CA ASP A 145 -14.11 3.24 3.36
C ASP A 145 -13.52 2.08 4.18
N LEU A 146 -13.01 1.07 3.49
CA LEU A 146 -12.30 -0.04 4.14
C LEU A 146 -10.80 0.26 4.15
N LEU A 147 -10.24 0.43 5.33
CA LEU A 147 -8.83 0.66 5.57
C LEU A 147 -8.30 -0.35 6.59
N TYR A 148 -7.16 -0.96 6.29
CA TYR A 148 -6.39 -1.76 7.23
C TYR A 148 -5.16 -0.98 7.65
N VAL A 149 -4.92 -0.87 8.96
CA VAL A 149 -3.76 -0.18 9.53
C VAL A 149 -2.99 -1.10 10.45
N SER A 150 -1.68 -1.06 10.38
CA SER A 150 -0.79 -1.81 11.26
C SER A 150 -0.67 -1.15 12.63
N ASP A 151 -0.23 -1.93 13.61
CA ASP A 151 0.36 -1.34 14.81
C ASP A 151 1.65 -0.59 14.43
N PRO A 152 2.05 0.45 15.17
CA PRO A 152 3.27 1.16 14.91
C PRO A 152 4.50 0.27 15.13
N CYS A 153 5.51 0.45 14.30
CA CYS A 153 6.83 -0.12 14.54
C CYS A 153 7.62 0.89 15.37
N GLU A 154 7.98 0.53 16.58
CA GLU A 154 8.63 1.41 17.55
C GLU A 154 10.11 1.55 17.23
N HIS A 155 10.61 2.78 17.28
CA HIS A 155 12.01 3.11 17.04
C HIS A 155 12.51 4.00 18.18
N PRO A 156 13.38 3.47 19.05
CA PRO A 156 13.94 4.24 20.14
C PRO A 156 14.75 5.43 19.63
N MET A 157 14.49 6.63 20.16
CA MET A 157 15.16 7.86 19.76
C MET A 157 16.25 8.30 20.74
N GLY A 158 16.51 7.53 21.79
CA GLY A 158 17.50 7.78 22.83
C GLY A 158 16.92 8.40 24.10
N GLU A 159 17.74 8.50 25.13
CA GLU A 159 17.32 8.95 26.46
C GLU A 159 16.65 10.34 26.45
N GLY A 160 15.50 10.42 27.13
CA GLY A 160 14.74 11.66 27.30
C GLY A 160 13.96 12.12 26.08
N ARG A 161 13.73 11.26 25.08
CA ARG A 161 12.87 11.53 23.92
C ARG A 161 11.82 10.46 23.80
N ASP A 162 10.65 10.89 23.32
CA ASP A 162 9.59 9.95 22.94
C ASP A 162 10.07 9.04 21.80
N ASP A 163 9.62 7.79 21.83
CA ASP A 163 9.92 6.85 20.76
C ASP A 163 9.12 7.20 19.51
N LEU A 164 9.75 6.97 18.36
CA LEU A 164 9.09 7.18 17.08
C LEU A 164 8.34 5.93 16.63
N GLY A 165 7.04 6.03 16.48
CA GLY A 165 6.19 5.01 15.87
C GLY A 165 6.06 5.19 14.36
N VAL A 166 6.34 4.15 13.58
CA VAL A 166 6.11 4.13 12.12
C VAL A 166 5.01 3.11 11.81
N TYR A 167 3.93 3.55 11.20
CA TYR A 167 2.77 2.70 10.89
C TYR A 167 2.41 2.74 9.41
N ARG A 168 1.62 1.75 8.99
CA ARG A 168 1.34 1.47 7.59
C ARG A 168 -0.11 1.07 7.42
N GLY A 169 -0.68 1.38 6.26
CA GLY A 169 -2.04 1.00 5.98
C GLY A 169 -2.34 0.84 4.50
N VAL A 170 -3.46 0.21 4.19
CA VAL A 170 -3.92 0.00 2.84
C VAL A 170 -5.44 0.09 2.73
N PHE A 171 -5.90 0.90 1.78
CA PHE A 171 -7.31 1.02 1.44
C PHE A 171 -7.74 -0.06 0.46
N ARG A 172 -8.94 -0.58 0.66
CA ARG A 172 -9.63 -1.35 -0.37
C ARG A 172 -10.23 -0.40 -1.40
N GLY A 173 -9.92 -0.63 -2.68
CA GLY A 173 -10.57 0.10 -3.76
C GLY A 173 -10.47 1.62 -3.67
N PHE A 174 -9.33 2.16 -3.24
CA PHE A 174 -9.09 3.59 -2.99
C PHE A 174 -9.61 4.51 -4.10
N ILE A 175 -9.53 4.07 -5.36
CA ILE A 175 -10.00 4.85 -6.51
C ILE A 175 -11.48 5.27 -6.37
N ARG A 176 -12.28 4.44 -5.70
CA ARG A 176 -13.72 4.66 -5.47
C ARG A 176 -14.04 5.07 -4.04
N SER A 177 -13.03 5.34 -3.21
CA SER A 177 -13.20 5.68 -1.81
C SER A 177 -13.75 7.09 -1.61
N LYS A 178 -14.50 7.29 -0.54
CA LYS A 178 -14.94 8.61 -0.09
C LYS A 178 -13.77 9.51 0.26
N THR A 179 -12.72 8.95 0.86
CA THR A 179 -11.46 9.66 1.17
C THR A 179 -10.85 10.25 -0.08
N ARG A 180 -10.71 9.48 -1.16
CA ARG A 180 -10.17 10.00 -2.42
C ARG A 180 -11.09 11.05 -3.04
N ALA A 181 -12.40 10.81 -3.04
CA ALA A 181 -13.37 11.78 -3.56
C ALA A 181 -13.28 13.12 -2.82
N TYR A 182 -13.14 13.10 -1.49
CA TYR A 182 -12.94 14.29 -0.68
C TYR A 182 -11.65 15.04 -1.04
N LEU A 183 -10.51 14.32 -1.12
CA LEU A 183 -9.21 14.91 -1.46
C LEU A 183 -9.24 15.61 -2.82
N ILE A 184 -9.90 15.03 -3.81
CA ILE A 184 -10.05 15.61 -5.15
C ILE A 184 -11.05 16.76 -5.13
N GLY A 185 -12.21 16.61 -4.51
CA GLY A 185 -13.23 17.65 -4.44
C GLY A 185 -12.76 18.90 -3.73
N ARG A 186 -11.88 18.77 -2.73
CA ARG A 186 -11.22 19.89 -2.04
C ARG A 186 -9.95 20.37 -2.76
N GLN A 187 -9.62 19.82 -3.91
CA GLN A 187 -8.41 20.17 -4.69
C GLN A 187 -7.13 20.14 -3.86
N VAL A 188 -7.04 19.18 -2.90
CA VAL A 188 -5.85 19.03 -2.08
C VAL A 188 -4.65 18.74 -2.96
N LYS A 189 -3.59 19.54 -2.85
CA LYS A 189 -2.37 19.36 -3.64
C LYS A 189 -1.62 18.12 -3.17
N LEU A 190 -1.09 17.38 -4.14
CA LEU A 190 -0.18 16.28 -3.87
C LEU A 190 1.16 16.84 -3.36
N ASP A 191 1.73 16.17 -2.35
CA ASP A 191 3.03 16.55 -1.81
C ASP A 191 4.12 16.44 -2.88
N GLU A 192 5.01 17.44 -2.91
CA GLU A 192 6.09 17.50 -3.92
C GLU A 192 7.32 16.69 -3.51
N ARG A 193 7.58 16.59 -2.20
CA ARG A 193 8.80 16.01 -1.62
C ARG A 193 8.61 14.56 -1.22
N VAL A 194 7.43 14.23 -0.67
CA VAL A 194 7.14 12.89 -0.16
C VAL A 194 6.64 11.97 -1.26
N ARG A 195 7.10 10.74 -1.25
CA ARG A 195 6.65 9.64 -2.12
C ARG A 195 6.26 8.44 -1.29
N CYS A 196 5.29 7.68 -1.78
CA CYS A 196 4.92 6.44 -1.13
C CYS A 196 6.12 5.47 -1.09
N PRO A 197 6.57 5.04 0.10
CA PRO A 197 7.73 4.16 0.22
C PRO A 197 7.50 2.77 -0.37
N TYR A 198 6.25 2.38 -0.58
CA TYR A 198 5.88 1.04 -1.06
C TYR A 198 5.78 0.96 -2.58
N CYS A 199 5.19 1.97 -3.22
CA CYS A 199 4.95 1.95 -4.68
C CYS A 199 5.56 3.14 -5.44
N GLY A 200 6.20 4.10 -4.75
CA GLY A 200 6.81 5.28 -5.37
C GLY A 200 5.84 6.35 -5.85
N ALA A 201 4.52 6.14 -5.69
CA ALA A 201 3.50 7.05 -6.17
C ALA A 201 3.46 8.36 -5.35
N ARG A 202 2.86 9.41 -5.94
CA ARG A 202 2.60 10.69 -5.26
C ARG A 202 1.61 10.50 -4.13
N VAL A 203 1.68 11.35 -3.11
CA VAL A 203 0.88 11.26 -1.89
C VAL A 203 0.16 12.56 -1.59
N TRP A 204 -0.93 12.48 -0.83
CA TRP A 204 -1.56 13.60 -0.14
C TRP A 204 -1.18 13.55 1.33
N SER A 205 -0.88 14.71 1.94
CA SER A 205 -0.81 14.85 3.39
C SER A 205 -2.22 14.91 3.96
N MET A 206 -2.53 14.02 4.88
CA MET A 206 -3.84 13.98 5.54
C MET A 206 -3.98 15.11 6.55
N THR A 207 -2.87 15.60 7.10
CA THR A 207 -2.84 16.77 7.97
C THR A 207 -3.20 18.04 7.20
N THR A 208 -2.55 18.28 6.07
CA THR A 208 -2.88 19.42 5.17
C THR A 208 -4.32 19.35 4.67
N ALA A 209 -4.84 18.15 4.44
CA ALA A 209 -6.22 17.92 4.02
C ALA A 209 -7.25 18.09 5.14
N LYS A 210 -6.81 18.33 6.38
CA LYS A 210 -7.67 18.36 7.58
C LYS A 210 -8.52 17.09 7.74
N LEU A 211 -7.91 15.94 7.45
CA LEU A 211 -8.54 14.63 7.52
C LEU A 211 -7.94 13.75 8.64
N VAL A 212 -7.32 14.37 9.65
CA VAL A 212 -6.76 13.66 10.81
C VAL A 212 -7.76 13.70 11.96
N PRO A 213 -8.49 12.59 12.24
CA PRO A 213 -9.40 12.56 13.37
C PRO A 213 -8.63 12.38 14.69
N LYS A 214 -9.15 12.92 15.79
CA LYS A 214 -8.59 12.76 17.14
C LYS A 214 -8.43 11.28 17.52
N SER A 215 -9.33 10.42 17.07
CA SER A 215 -9.27 8.97 17.25
C SER A 215 -8.00 8.32 16.69
N ALA A 216 -7.32 8.93 15.71
CA ALA A 216 -6.07 8.42 15.17
C ALA A 216 -4.92 8.58 16.18
N ALA A 217 -4.82 9.72 16.86
CA ALA A 217 -3.84 9.97 17.89
C ALA A 217 -4.06 9.03 19.09
N LYS A 218 -5.30 8.94 19.60
CA LYS A 218 -5.67 8.02 20.68
C LYS A 218 -5.34 6.56 20.33
N ARG A 219 -5.62 6.12 19.08
CA ARG A 219 -5.34 4.74 18.62
C ARG A 219 -3.85 4.40 18.66
N LEU A 220 -2.98 5.35 18.40
CA LEU A 220 -1.54 5.17 18.34
C LEU A 220 -0.83 5.48 19.66
N GLY A 221 -1.53 5.97 20.67
CA GLY A 221 -0.91 6.41 21.92
C GLY A 221 0.06 7.58 21.70
N THR A 222 -0.37 8.61 20.95
CA THR A 222 0.43 9.77 20.61
C THR A 222 -0.31 11.08 20.89
N HIS A 223 0.43 12.17 21.06
CA HIS A 223 -0.16 13.51 21.09
C HIS A 223 -0.79 13.87 19.73
N GLN A 224 -1.82 14.70 19.74
CA GLN A 224 -2.50 15.11 18.50
C GLN A 224 -1.55 15.75 17.49
N ASP A 225 -0.64 16.61 17.96
CA ASP A 225 0.37 17.26 17.13
C ASP A 225 1.56 16.36 16.77
N GLY A 226 1.65 15.19 17.40
CA GLY A 226 2.70 14.21 17.19
C GLY A 226 2.37 13.17 16.12
N LEU A 227 1.35 13.39 15.30
CA LEU A 227 0.88 12.43 14.30
C LEU A 227 0.88 13.05 12.91
N GLU A 228 1.54 12.38 11.97
CA GLU A 228 1.44 12.74 10.56
C GLU A 228 1.29 11.50 9.68
N TYR A 229 0.42 11.56 8.68
CA TYR A 229 0.30 10.51 7.71
C TYR A 229 -0.08 10.99 6.31
N PHE A 230 0.28 10.15 5.36
CA PHE A 230 0.10 10.36 3.94
C PHE A 230 -0.65 9.20 3.32
N VAL A 231 -1.46 9.51 2.32
CA VAL A 231 -2.15 8.51 1.49
C VAL A 231 -1.72 8.70 0.05
N CYS A 232 -1.23 7.65 -0.60
CA CYS A 232 -0.84 7.73 -2.00
C CYS A 232 -2.02 7.51 -2.95
N ILE A 233 -1.84 7.87 -4.21
CA ILE A 233 -2.87 7.71 -5.26
C ILE A 233 -3.31 6.25 -5.47
N ASN A 234 -2.53 5.28 -4.99
CA ASN A 234 -2.85 3.85 -5.03
C ASN A 234 -3.51 3.35 -3.73
N GLY A 235 -3.68 4.23 -2.72
CA GLY A 235 -4.34 3.90 -1.46
C GLY A 235 -3.46 3.23 -0.40
N HIS A 236 -2.13 3.37 -0.48
CA HIS A 236 -1.26 3.03 0.63
C HIS A 236 -1.19 4.20 1.59
N LEU A 237 -1.35 3.91 2.88
CA LEU A 237 -1.17 4.85 3.97
C LEU A 237 0.18 4.57 4.63
N HIS A 238 0.92 5.60 4.93
CA HIS A 238 2.13 5.54 5.76
C HIS A 238 2.24 6.79 6.61
N GLY A 239 2.81 6.66 7.78
CA GLY A 239 2.96 7.80 8.67
C GLY A 239 3.87 7.49 9.84
N ALA A 240 4.11 8.52 10.62
CA ALA A 240 4.89 8.47 11.84
C ALA A 240 4.17 9.20 12.97
N CYS A 241 4.46 8.79 14.21
CA CYS A 241 3.92 9.41 15.40
C CYS A 241 4.97 9.39 16.52
N TRP A 242 4.89 10.36 17.42
CA TRP A 242 5.62 10.32 18.67
C TRP A 242 4.81 9.53 19.69
N LEU A 243 5.33 8.38 20.11
CA LEU A 243 4.67 7.49 21.05
C LEU A 243 4.79 8.05 22.48
N VAL A 244 3.67 8.20 23.16
CA VAL A 244 3.67 8.56 24.57
C VAL A 244 3.99 7.32 25.38
N PRO A 245 4.95 7.38 26.32
CA PRO A 245 5.22 6.29 27.24
C PRO A 245 3.96 5.92 28.02
N LEU A 246 3.67 4.63 28.12
CA LEU A 246 2.58 4.14 28.99
C LEU A 246 3.00 4.37 30.44
N THR A 247 2.55 5.47 31.02
CA THR A 247 2.62 5.65 32.48
C THR A 247 1.52 4.82 33.11
N SER A 248 1.87 4.09 34.18
CA SER A 248 1.01 3.11 34.83
C SER A 248 -0.22 3.65 35.56
N ASP A 249 -0.42 4.96 35.54
CA ASP A 249 -1.49 5.63 36.27
C ASP A 249 -2.15 6.66 35.37
N GLU A 250 -3.05 6.23 34.49
CA GLU A 250 -4.03 7.20 33.97
C GLU A 250 -5.36 6.52 33.65
N ASP A 251 -6.34 7.02 34.38
CA ASP A 251 -7.76 6.82 34.30
C ASP A 251 -8.28 6.81 32.87
N ALA A 252 -8.89 5.67 32.53
CA ALA A 252 -9.72 5.55 31.35
C ALA A 252 -11.01 6.37 31.55
N LEU A 253 -10.93 7.66 31.34
CA LEU A 253 -12.13 8.47 31.15
C LEU A 253 -12.63 8.25 29.74
N ASP A 254 -13.73 7.52 29.63
CA ASP A 254 -14.56 7.40 28.44
C ASP A 254 -15.19 8.75 28.10
N ASP A 255 -14.42 9.64 27.52
CA ASP A 255 -14.97 10.84 26.90
C ASP A 255 -15.52 10.46 25.52
N VAL A 256 -16.84 10.33 25.46
CA VAL A 256 -17.60 10.38 24.20
C VAL A 256 -17.52 11.80 23.68
N GLU A 257 -16.38 12.17 23.10
CA GLU A 257 -16.25 13.47 22.46
C GLU A 257 -16.98 13.46 21.11
N GLU A 258 -18.01 14.28 21.03
CA GLU A 258 -18.63 14.69 19.78
C GLU A 258 -17.60 15.53 19.00
N ASP A 259 -17.08 14.97 17.89
CA ASP A 259 -16.29 15.72 16.91
C ASP A 259 -17.22 16.75 16.23
N ASP A 260 -17.28 17.97 16.77
CA ASP A 260 -17.96 19.10 16.12
C ASP A 260 -17.23 19.48 14.85
N GLU A 261 -17.64 18.86 13.73
CA GLU A 261 -17.27 19.33 12.40
C GLU A 261 -18.04 20.61 12.09
N ILE A 262 -17.34 21.75 12.14
CA ILE A 262 -17.86 23.03 11.67
C ILE A 262 -18.10 22.93 10.16
N ASP A 263 -19.34 22.69 9.77
CA ASP A 263 -19.80 22.74 8.38
C ASP A 263 -19.98 24.22 7.97
N GLY A 264 -18.90 24.85 7.54
CA GLY A 264 -18.94 26.12 6.81
C GLY A 264 -18.97 25.85 5.31
N VAL A 265 -20.09 25.51 4.74
CA VAL A 265 -20.27 25.49 3.28
C VAL A 265 -21.37 26.55 2.96
N ASP A 266 -20.92 27.75 2.67
CA ASP A 266 -21.74 28.75 2.01
C ASP A 266 -21.99 28.31 0.56
N TYR A 267 -23.18 27.79 0.31
CA TYR A 267 -23.73 27.70 -1.04
C TYR A 267 -24.37 29.06 -1.37
N HIS A 268 -23.65 29.95 -2.04
CA HIS A 268 -24.26 31.03 -2.75
C HIS A 268 -25.05 30.47 -3.94
N HIS A 269 -26.35 30.35 -3.71
CA HIS A 269 -27.32 30.11 -4.78
C HIS A 269 -27.53 31.49 -5.47
N HIS A 270 -27.00 31.64 -6.67
CA HIS A 270 -27.31 32.72 -7.56
C HIS A 270 -28.59 32.36 -8.34
N ASP A 271 -29.75 32.72 -7.75
CA ASP A 271 -31.00 32.77 -8.50
C ASP A 271 -30.99 34.05 -9.34
N THR A 272 -30.72 33.92 -10.63
CA THR A 272 -31.04 34.96 -11.61
C THR A 272 -32.45 34.73 -12.13
N CYS A 273 -33.42 35.33 -11.45
CA CYS A 273 -34.75 35.55 -12.03
C CYS A 273 -34.63 36.63 -13.12
N ASN A 274 -34.77 36.22 -14.37
CA ASN A 274 -34.99 37.15 -15.48
C ASN A 274 -36.46 37.14 -15.83
N GLY A 275 -37.20 38.10 -15.27
CA GLY A 275 -38.53 38.48 -15.73
C GLY A 275 -38.38 39.51 -16.86
N GLY A 276 -38.93 39.18 -17.99
CA GLY A 276 -39.05 40.10 -19.13
C GLY A 276 -40.44 40.01 -19.74
N SER A 277 -41.05 41.11 -19.80
CA SER A 277 -42.33 41.48 -20.39
C SER A 277 -42.51 41.05 -21.83
#